data_7e28957f18540e6d2faf061125ebb370
#
_entry.id   7e28957f18540e6d2faf061125ebb370
#
_cell.length_a   1.000
_cell.length_b   1.000
_cell.length_c   1.000
_cell.angle_alpha   90.00
_cell.angle_beta   90.00
_cell.angle_gamma   90.00
#
_symmetry.space_group_name_H-M   'P 1'
#
loop_
_entity.id
_entity.type
_entity.pdbx_description
1 polymer ?
#
loop_
_entity_poly.entity_id
_entity_poly.type
_entity_poly.pdbx_seq_one_letter_code
_entity_poly.pdbx_strand_id
1 'polypeptide(L)'
;MLLGIERAVVEDVRVELETVVVSVRPGSREKHRCGVCGRRCPREDCGEGRRRWRALDLGTTFAYLEADAPRVYCKHHRVVVAAVPWARHDSRFTVAFEDQCCWLAVNTSKKAVAKLMRVTWRTVGSICERVAAEQVAQRDLLAGLKRVGIDDFSHRKGHRYLTVVVDHDTGRLVWAAPGRDRKTVEKFLDLLGAKRCEQIELVSCDMAESIASAVGERCPNAVRCVDPFHVIQLATDALDEIRREVWKRKPARPATSRPRRTSRAPSSRCGRTRTT
;
A
#
# COMPACT_ATOMS: atom_id res chain seq x y z
N MET A 1 -0.65 -27.41 -10.41
CA MET A 1 0.58 -27.46 -9.57
C MET A 1 0.23 -26.81 -8.23
N LEU A 2 0.07 -27.58 -7.16
CA LEU A 2 -0.51 -27.14 -5.87
C LEU A 2 0.29 -26.07 -5.10
N LEU A 3 1.58 -25.93 -5.35
CA LEU A 3 2.45 -25.02 -4.59
C LEU A 3 3.03 -23.87 -5.42
N GLY A 4 2.67 -23.71 -6.70
CA GLY A 4 3.18 -22.64 -7.56
C GLY A 4 4.72 -22.63 -7.70
N ILE A 5 5.39 -23.78 -7.53
CA ILE A 5 6.83 -23.89 -7.53
C ILE A 5 7.29 -24.25 -8.95
N GLU A 6 7.64 -23.23 -9.71
CA GLU A 6 8.30 -23.41 -10.99
C GLU A 6 9.82 -23.50 -10.81
N ARG A 7 10.50 -24.23 -11.70
CA ARG A 7 11.97 -24.33 -11.77
C ARG A 7 12.64 -24.94 -10.52
N ALA A 8 11.85 -25.65 -9.71
CA ALA A 8 12.32 -26.38 -8.55
C ALA A 8 12.01 -27.86 -8.68
N VAL A 9 12.80 -28.71 -8.00
CA VAL A 9 12.57 -30.14 -7.88
C VAL A 9 12.19 -30.43 -6.44
N VAL A 10 11.08 -31.12 -6.24
CA VAL A 10 10.66 -31.65 -4.93
C VAL A 10 11.46 -32.90 -4.64
N GLU A 11 12.06 -32.95 -3.46
CA GLU A 11 12.88 -34.08 -3.00
C GLU A 11 12.16 -34.94 -1.99
N ASP A 12 11.42 -34.31 -1.06
CA ASP A 12 10.71 -34.98 0.03
C ASP A 12 9.54 -34.11 0.53
N VAL A 13 8.53 -34.78 1.12
CA VAL A 13 7.39 -34.10 1.75
C VAL A 13 7.15 -34.70 3.13
N ARG A 14 7.25 -33.89 4.16
CA ARG A 14 6.99 -34.27 5.55
C ARG A 14 5.72 -33.60 6.04
N VAL A 15 4.82 -34.37 6.60
CA VAL A 15 3.58 -33.85 7.22
C VAL A 15 3.75 -33.98 8.73
N GLU A 16 3.74 -32.85 9.40
CA GLU A 16 3.74 -32.71 10.84
C GLU A 16 2.33 -32.30 11.30
N LEU A 17 2.05 -32.27 12.61
CA LEU A 17 0.71 -32.07 13.17
C LEU A 17 -0.03 -30.84 12.59
N GLU A 18 0.66 -29.71 12.42
CA GLU A 18 0.08 -28.43 11.94
C GLU A 18 0.87 -27.86 10.76
N THR A 19 1.86 -28.58 10.23
CA THR A 19 2.73 -28.06 9.18
C THR A 19 3.01 -29.12 8.13
N VAL A 20 3.12 -28.66 6.88
CA VAL A 20 3.66 -29.44 5.77
C VAL A 20 4.98 -28.80 5.36
N VAL A 21 6.05 -29.58 5.37
CA VAL A 21 7.39 -29.15 4.97
C VAL A 21 7.78 -29.89 3.71
N VAL A 22 7.96 -29.16 2.62
CA VAL A 22 8.38 -29.69 1.33
C VAL A 22 9.86 -29.39 1.14
N SER A 23 10.69 -30.42 1.13
CA SER A 23 12.11 -30.33 0.78
C SER A 23 12.25 -30.13 -0.72
N VAL A 24 12.91 -29.06 -1.13
CA VAL A 24 13.06 -28.68 -2.53
C VAL A 24 14.50 -28.31 -2.85
N ARG A 25 14.87 -28.38 -4.13
CA ARG A 25 16.12 -27.80 -4.62
C ARG A 25 15.89 -27.03 -5.91
N PRO A 26 16.70 -26.00 -6.21
CA PRO A 26 16.65 -25.34 -7.50
C PRO A 26 16.93 -26.30 -8.64
N GLY A 27 16.25 -26.14 -9.76
CA GLY A 27 16.59 -26.83 -11.00
C GLY A 27 18.02 -26.50 -11.43
N SER A 28 18.63 -27.36 -12.26
CA SER A 28 20.04 -27.24 -12.66
C SER A 28 20.41 -25.87 -13.27
N ARG A 29 19.48 -25.27 -14.00
CA ARG A 29 19.67 -23.96 -14.64
C ARG A 29 19.60 -22.78 -13.63
N GLU A 30 19.00 -22.98 -12.48
CA GLU A 30 18.76 -21.94 -11.44
C GLU A 30 19.81 -21.97 -10.33
N LYS A 31 20.67 -23.01 -10.30
CA LYS A 31 21.71 -23.13 -9.28
C LYS A 31 22.77 -22.04 -9.40
N HIS A 32 23.31 -21.62 -8.26
CA HIS A 32 24.44 -20.69 -8.15
C HIS A 32 24.24 -19.35 -8.84
N ARG A 33 23.05 -18.78 -8.72
CA ARG A 33 22.76 -17.41 -9.15
C ARG A 33 22.89 -16.45 -7.98
N CYS A 34 23.43 -15.26 -8.25
CA CYS A 34 23.45 -14.17 -7.24
C CYS A 34 22.02 -13.80 -6.81
N GLY A 35 21.75 -13.77 -5.50
CA GLY A 35 20.42 -13.41 -4.97
C GLY A 35 19.97 -12.00 -5.33
N VAL A 36 20.91 -11.10 -5.61
CA VAL A 36 20.62 -9.68 -5.92
C VAL A 36 20.41 -9.46 -7.42
N CYS A 37 21.36 -9.88 -8.27
CA CYS A 37 21.30 -9.57 -9.71
C CYS A 37 21.01 -10.78 -10.62
N GLY A 38 20.78 -11.97 -10.07
CA GLY A 38 20.43 -13.16 -10.82
C GLY A 38 21.56 -13.75 -11.70
N ARG A 39 22.73 -13.12 -11.78
CA ARG A 39 23.87 -13.60 -12.58
C ARG A 39 24.41 -14.92 -12.01
N ARG A 40 24.85 -15.81 -12.89
CA ARG A 40 25.51 -17.04 -12.50
C ARG A 40 26.86 -16.73 -11.87
N CYS A 41 27.14 -17.32 -10.71
CA CYS A 41 28.33 -17.06 -9.91
C CYS A 41 28.92 -18.37 -9.40
N PRO A 42 30.24 -18.43 -9.12
CA PRO A 42 30.81 -19.56 -8.43
C PRO A 42 30.24 -19.70 -7.02
N ARG A 43 30.09 -20.95 -6.56
CA ARG A 43 29.72 -21.24 -5.18
C ARG A 43 30.86 -20.86 -4.26
N GLU A 44 30.53 -20.17 -3.16
CA GLU A 44 31.49 -19.83 -2.13
C GLU A 44 31.53 -20.90 -1.04
N ASP A 45 30.38 -21.13 -0.37
CA ASP A 45 30.26 -22.08 0.71
C ASP A 45 28.82 -22.62 0.86
N CYS A 46 28.59 -23.37 1.94
CA CYS A 46 27.25 -23.92 2.26
C CYS A 46 26.30 -22.92 2.93
N GLY A 47 26.79 -21.71 3.28
CA GLY A 47 26.01 -20.73 4.05
C GLY A 47 25.64 -21.25 5.45
N GLU A 48 24.47 -20.85 5.91
CA GLU A 48 23.93 -21.25 7.21
C GLU A 48 23.20 -22.60 7.19
N GLY A 49 23.32 -23.36 6.09
CA GLY A 49 22.66 -24.63 5.91
C GLY A 49 21.24 -24.53 5.38
N ARG A 50 20.35 -25.39 5.86
CA ARG A 50 18.96 -25.44 5.41
C ARG A 50 18.15 -24.27 5.94
N ARG A 51 17.32 -23.69 5.07
CA ARG A 51 16.43 -22.55 5.34
C ARG A 51 15.01 -22.90 4.96
N ARG A 52 14.04 -22.37 5.72
CA ARG A 52 12.61 -22.51 5.45
C ARG A 52 12.02 -21.20 4.93
N TRP A 53 11.16 -21.33 3.93
CA TRP A 53 10.32 -20.24 3.39
C TRP A 53 8.87 -20.61 3.58
N ARG A 54 8.11 -19.73 4.21
CA ARG A 54 6.69 -19.94 4.35
C ARG A 54 5.98 -19.79 3.00
N ALA A 55 5.22 -20.81 2.63
CA ALA A 55 4.32 -20.82 1.47
C ALA A 55 2.89 -20.48 1.90
N LEU A 56 1.98 -20.41 0.93
CA LEU A 56 0.55 -20.31 1.22
C LEU A 56 0.07 -21.52 2.00
N ASP A 57 -0.81 -21.29 2.96
CA ASP A 57 -1.35 -22.34 3.80
C ASP A 57 -2.18 -23.35 2.98
N LEU A 58 -2.11 -24.59 3.33
CA LEU A 58 -2.97 -25.65 2.79
C LEU A 58 -4.19 -25.82 3.72
N GLY A 59 -5.25 -25.09 3.44
CA GLY A 59 -6.38 -24.99 4.35
C GLY A 59 -5.97 -24.32 5.68
N THR A 60 -6.03 -25.05 6.77
CA THR A 60 -5.61 -24.58 8.11
C THR A 60 -4.16 -24.90 8.44
N THR A 61 -3.49 -25.71 7.63
CA THR A 61 -2.13 -26.21 7.86
C THR A 61 -1.09 -25.27 7.27
N PHE A 62 -0.07 -24.93 8.04
CA PHE A 62 1.05 -24.13 7.56
C PHE A 62 1.89 -24.93 6.53
N ALA A 63 2.26 -24.30 5.43
CA ALA A 63 3.14 -24.89 4.45
C ALA A 63 4.49 -24.16 4.39
N TYR A 64 5.57 -24.93 4.28
CA TYR A 64 6.93 -24.43 4.18
C TYR A 64 7.67 -25.15 3.05
N LEU A 65 8.49 -24.39 2.34
CA LEU A 65 9.56 -24.93 1.50
C LEU A 65 10.84 -24.94 2.30
N GLU A 66 11.60 -26.01 2.23
CA GLU A 66 12.88 -26.15 2.91
C GLU A 66 13.96 -26.54 1.88
N ALA A 67 15.06 -25.80 1.86
CA ALA A 67 16.18 -26.05 0.96
C ALA A 67 17.50 -25.56 1.55
N ASP A 68 18.61 -26.03 1.00
CA ASP A 68 19.91 -25.45 1.27
C ASP A 68 20.01 -24.05 0.71
N ALA A 69 20.65 -23.14 1.45
CA ALA A 69 20.84 -21.75 1.10
C ALA A 69 22.35 -21.41 0.99
N PRO A 70 23.08 -21.98 -0.01
CA PRO A 70 24.51 -21.73 -0.16
C PRO A 70 24.78 -20.27 -0.50
N ARG A 71 26.01 -19.82 -0.20
CA ARG A 71 26.48 -18.52 -0.65
C ARG A 71 27.26 -18.63 -1.96
N VAL A 72 27.21 -17.56 -2.73
CA VAL A 72 27.93 -17.42 -4.01
C VAL A 72 28.72 -16.11 -4.02
N TYR A 73 29.86 -16.11 -4.72
CA TYR A 73 30.66 -14.93 -4.91
C TYR A 73 30.28 -14.20 -6.20
N CYS A 74 29.66 -13.02 -6.06
CA CYS A 74 29.30 -12.16 -7.17
C CYS A 74 30.33 -11.00 -7.30
N LYS A 75 30.84 -10.75 -8.50
CA LYS A 75 31.78 -9.66 -8.75
C LYS A 75 31.24 -8.28 -8.32
N HIS A 76 29.92 -8.09 -8.38
CA HIS A 76 29.27 -6.80 -8.03
C HIS A 76 28.76 -6.74 -6.59
N HIS A 77 28.31 -7.89 -6.03
CA HIS A 77 27.63 -7.92 -4.72
C HIS A 77 28.43 -8.69 -3.66
N ARG A 78 29.66 -9.12 -4.00
CA ARG A 78 30.53 -9.90 -3.10
C ARG A 78 29.88 -11.22 -2.72
N VAL A 79 30.07 -11.68 -1.50
CA VAL A 79 29.47 -12.92 -0.99
C VAL A 79 28.01 -12.68 -0.60
N VAL A 80 27.09 -13.35 -1.27
CA VAL A 80 25.65 -13.25 -1.04
C VAL A 80 25.00 -14.63 -1.06
N VAL A 81 23.83 -14.78 -0.43
CA VAL A 81 23.03 -16.01 -0.52
C VAL A 81 22.59 -16.21 -1.96
N ALA A 82 22.67 -17.43 -2.46
CA ALA A 82 22.23 -17.78 -3.80
C ALA A 82 20.72 -17.52 -3.97
N ALA A 83 20.34 -17.08 -5.17
CA ALA A 83 18.93 -16.97 -5.53
C ALA A 83 18.25 -18.35 -5.50
N VAL A 84 16.99 -18.34 -5.08
CA VAL A 84 16.08 -19.48 -5.19
C VAL A 84 14.88 -19.06 -6.04
N PRO A 85 14.33 -19.94 -6.92
CA PRO A 85 13.27 -19.56 -7.84
C PRO A 85 11.91 -19.30 -7.15
N TRP A 86 11.75 -19.74 -5.92
CA TRP A 86 10.48 -19.66 -5.17
C TRP A 86 10.41 -18.47 -4.20
N ALA A 87 11.48 -17.72 -3.98
CA ALA A 87 11.49 -16.62 -3.02
C ALA A 87 12.33 -15.44 -3.51
N ARG A 88 11.90 -14.24 -3.14
CA ARG A 88 12.67 -13.02 -3.35
C ARG A 88 13.91 -12.98 -2.46
N HIS A 89 14.91 -12.21 -2.86
CA HIS A 89 16.11 -12.00 -2.05
C HIS A 89 15.73 -11.50 -0.66
N ASP A 90 16.39 -12.04 0.37
CA ASP A 90 16.15 -11.76 1.79
C ASP A 90 14.71 -12.00 2.30
N SER A 91 13.88 -12.69 1.52
CA SER A 91 12.56 -13.08 1.97
C SER A 91 12.59 -14.38 2.77
N ARG A 92 11.68 -14.49 3.75
CA ARG A 92 11.31 -15.73 4.45
C ARG A 92 10.00 -16.32 3.93
N PHE A 93 9.49 -15.78 2.84
CA PHE A 93 8.22 -16.16 2.23
C PHE A 93 8.43 -16.53 0.76
N THR A 94 7.56 -17.38 0.24
CA THR A 94 7.54 -17.64 -1.20
C THR A 94 7.00 -16.42 -1.97
N VAL A 95 7.35 -16.33 -3.26
CA VAL A 95 6.83 -15.29 -4.16
C VAL A 95 5.30 -15.29 -4.15
N ALA A 96 4.67 -16.47 -4.27
CA ALA A 96 3.21 -16.59 -4.25
C ALA A 96 2.59 -16.07 -2.95
N PHE A 97 3.23 -16.32 -1.79
CA PHE A 97 2.77 -15.79 -0.51
C PHE A 97 2.83 -14.26 -0.46
N GLU A 98 3.94 -13.70 -0.92
CA GLU A 98 4.14 -12.24 -0.92
C GLU A 98 3.19 -11.54 -1.90
N ASP A 99 3.00 -12.10 -3.09
CA ASP A 99 2.10 -11.55 -4.10
C ASP A 99 0.64 -11.56 -3.63
N GLN A 100 0.19 -12.65 -3.02
CA GLN A 100 -1.14 -12.72 -2.43
C GLN A 100 -1.30 -11.75 -1.26
N CYS A 101 -0.28 -11.62 -0.41
CA CYS A 101 -0.28 -10.67 0.70
C CYS A 101 -0.41 -9.22 0.18
N CYS A 102 0.32 -8.86 -0.87
CA CYS A 102 0.24 -7.54 -1.50
C CYS A 102 -1.10 -7.29 -2.17
N TRP A 103 -1.63 -8.27 -2.91
CA TRP A 103 -2.94 -8.16 -3.53
C TRP A 103 -4.03 -7.90 -2.48
N LEU A 104 -4.01 -8.63 -1.38
CA LEU A 104 -4.92 -8.42 -0.27
C LEU A 104 -4.73 -7.04 0.38
N ALA A 105 -3.50 -6.56 0.51
CA ALA A 105 -3.20 -5.26 1.13
C ALA A 105 -3.72 -4.06 0.32
N VAL A 106 -3.88 -4.22 -1.00
CA VAL A 106 -4.52 -3.22 -1.88
C VAL A 106 -6.04 -3.25 -1.72
N ASN A 107 -6.63 -4.41 -1.48
CA ASN A 107 -8.08 -4.61 -1.50
C ASN A 107 -8.74 -4.58 -0.11
N THR A 108 -7.96 -4.64 0.98
CA THR A 108 -8.50 -4.64 2.34
C THR A 108 -7.54 -4.01 3.36
N SER A 109 -7.98 -3.88 4.61
CA SER A 109 -7.14 -3.29 5.65
C SER A 109 -5.94 -4.17 5.99
N LYS A 110 -4.79 -3.56 6.25
CA LYS A 110 -3.55 -4.25 6.66
C LYS A 110 -3.75 -5.17 7.90
N LYS A 111 -4.70 -4.81 8.79
CA LYS A 111 -5.06 -5.63 9.95
C LYS A 111 -5.77 -6.92 9.53
N ALA A 112 -6.68 -6.84 8.56
CA ALA A 112 -7.37 -8.00 8.02
C ALA A 112 -6.39 -8.94 7.29
N VAL A 113 -5.46 -8.37 6.50
CA VAL A 113 -4.39 -9.14 5.83
C VAL A 113 -3.54 -9.88 6.84
N ALA A 114 -3.07 -9.20 7.89
CA ALA A 114 -2.24 -9.80 8.92
C ALA A 114 -2.95 -11.00 9.59
N LYS A 115 -4.25 -10.88 9.86
CA LYS A 115 -5.07 -11.95 10.43
C LYS A 115 -5.26 -13.11 9.45
N LEU A 116 -5.61 -12.82 8.20
CA LEU A 116 -5.87 -13.84 7.17
C LEU A 116 -4.61 -14.61 6.81
N MET A 117 -3.50 -13.90 6.56
CA MET A 117 -2.21 -14.48 6.19
C MET A 117 -1.44 -15.04 7.40
N ARG A 118 -1.98 -14.88 8.61
CA ARG A 118 -1.39 -15.38 9.87
C ARG A 118 0.05 -14.89 10.06
N VAL A 119 0.29 -13.59 9.80
CA VAL A 119 1.57 -12.89 9.98
C VAL A 119 1.38 -11.62 10.79
N THR A 120 2.49 -11.01 11.24
CA THR A 120 2.40 -9.75 11.97
C THR A 120 2.08 -8.59 11.04
N TRP A 121 1.50 -7.53 11.58
CA TRP A 121 1.22 -6.29 10.85
C TRP A 121 2.50 -5.67 10.23
N ARG A 122 3.64 -5.78 10.93
CA ARG A 122 4.95 -5.34 10.41
C ARG A 122 5.37 -6.16 9.20
N THR A 123 5.21 -7.47 9.27
CA THR A 123 5.53 -8.39 8.16
C THR A 123 4.76 -8.03 6.90
N VAL A 124 3.45 -7.73 7.00
CA VAL A 124 2.68 -7.26 5.84
C VAL A 124 3.32 -6.00 5.22
N GLY A 125 3.77 -5.04 6.05
CA GLY A 125 4.46 -3.84 5.56
C GLY A 125 5.73 -4.16 4.81
N SER A 126 6.62 -4.96 5.40
CA SER A 126 7.90 -5.32 4.78
C SER A 126 7.73 -6.14 3.49
N ILE A 127 6.68 -6.97 3.40
CA ILE A 127 6.33 -7.67 2.16
C ILE A 127 5.90 -6.65 1.09
N CYS A 128 4.97 -5.74 1.42
CA CYS A 128 4.52 -4.72 0.47
C CYS A 128 5.67 -3.82 -0.03
N GLU A 129 6.58 -3.41 0.86
CA GLU A 129 7.76 -2.62 0.50
C GLU A 129 8.67 -3.37 -0.48
N ARG A 130 8.93 -4.66 -0.24
CA ARG A 130 9.78 -5.49 -1.11
C ARG A 130 9.15 -5.70 -2.49
N VAL A 131 7.88 -6.05 -2.54
CA VAL A 131 7.16 -6.26 -3.80
C VAL A 131 7.03 -4.95 -4.58
N ALA A 132 6.72 -3.84 -3.90
CA ALA A 132 6.66 -2.53 -4.55
C ALA A 132 8.02 -2.11 -5.12
N ALA A 133 9.11 -2.30 -4.37
CA ALA A 133 10.47 -1.99 -4.84
C ALA A 133 10.83 -2.80 -6.11
N GLU A 134 10.47 -4.10 -6.16
CA GLU A 134 10.67 -4.94 -7.35
C GLU A 134 9.86 -4.43 -8.54
N GLN A 135 8.59 -4.08 -8.35
CA GLN A 135 7.72 -3.56 -9.40
C GLN A 135 8.23 -2.23 -9.96
N VAL A 136 8.69 -1.34 -9.09
CA VAL A 136 9.28 -0.04 -9.47
C VAL A 136 10.59 -0.24 -10.25
N ALA A 137 11.44 -1.18 -9.82
CA ALA A 137 12.71 -1.47 -10.50
C ALA A 137 12.52 -2.08 -11.92
N GLN A 138 11.39 -2.73 -12.16
CA GLN A 138 11.09 -3.38 -13.44
C GLN A 138 10.35 -2.49 -14.46
N ARG A 139 9.83 -1.33 -14.03
CA ARG A 139 8.98 -0.46 -14.86
C ARG A 139 9.43 0.98 -14.80
N ASP A 140 9.50 1.63 -15.94
CA ASP A 140 9.57 3.09 -16.00
C ASP A 140 8.15 3.65 -15.77
N LEU A 141 7.86 4.01 -14.52
CA LEU A 141 6.55 4.55 -14.13
C LEU A 141 6.25 5.91 -14.77
N LEU A 142 7.28 6.58 -15.28
CA LEU A 142 7.18 7.91 -15.92
C LEU A 142 7.08 7.83 -17.45
N ALA A 143 7.13 6.61 -18.01
CA ALA A 143 7.00 6.44 -19.45
C ALA A 143 5.57 6.68 -19.92
N GLY A 144 5.42 7.54 -20.96
CA GLY A 144 4.15 7.80 -21.62
C GLY A 144 3.16 8.65 -20.82
N LEU A 145 3.60 9.32 -19.74
CA LEU A 145 2.75 10.24 -18.99
C LEU A 145 2.32 11.42 -19.86
N LYS A 146 1.02 11.69 -19.89
CA LYS A 146 0.40 12.82 -20.60
C LYS A 146 -0.50 13.65 -19.70
N ARG A 147 -1.32 13.02 -18.88
CA ARG A 147 -2.28 13.66 -17.99
C ARG A 147 -1.99 13.24 -16.56
N VAL A 148 -1.59 14.18 -15.73
CA VAL A 148 -1.17 13.89 -14.36
C VAL A 148 -1.99 14.69 -13.35
N GLY A 149 -2.26 14.07 -12.20
CA GLY A 149 -2.80 14.72 -11.03
C GLY A 149 -1.72 14.88 -9.97
N ILE A 150 -1.58 16.08 -9.40
CA ILE A 150 -0.68 16.37 -8.29
C ILE A 150 -1.54 16.74 -7.10
N ASP A 151 -1.40 16.02 -5.99
CA ASP A 151 -2.14 16.25 -4.75
C ASP A 151 -1.25 16.07 -3.53
N ASP A 152 -1.60 16.72 -2.44
CA ASP A 152 -0.90 16.59 -1.17
C ASP A 152 -1.86 16.15 -0.08
N PHE A 153 -1.44 15.21 0.76
CA PHE A 153 -2.19 14.82 1.92
C PHE A 153 -1.34 14.70 3.18
N SER A 154 -1.94 15.00 4.33
CA SER A 154 -1.30 14.78 5.62
C SER A 154 -1.36 13.30 5.99
N HIS A 155 -0.20 12.65 6.09
CA HIS A 155 -0.10 11.23 6.40
C HIS A 155 0.20 10.93 7.88
N ARG A 156 0.55 11.96 8.68
CA ARG A 156 0.85 11.85 10.11
C ARG A 156 0.46 13.10 10.87
N LYS A 157 0.17 12.96 12.17
CA LYS A 157 0.01 14.09 13.08
C LYS A 157 1.26 14.98 13.06
N GLY A 158 1.09 16.30 13.14
CA GLY A 158 2.19 17.27 13.11
C GLY A 158 2.53 17.80 11.71
N HIS A 159 1.51 17.95 10.85
CA HIS A 159 1.64 18.56 9.51
C HIS A 159 2.70 17.94 8.61
N ARG A 160 2.81 16.61 8.65
CA ARG A 160 3.67 15.88 7.72
C ARG A 160 2.89 15.53 6.47
N TYR A 161 3.23 16.23 5.41
CA TYR A 161 2.59 16.08 4.10
C TYR A 161 3.38 15.14 3.20
N LEU A 162 2.67 14.51 2.29
CA LEU A 162 3.19 13.71 1.19
C LEU A 162 2.56 14.24 -0.08
N THR A 163 3.38 14.72 -1.02
CA THR A 163 2.94 15.03 -2.37
C THR A 163 2.95 13.76 -3.20
N VAL A 164 1.88 13.53 -3.91
CA VAL A 164 1.70 12.38 -4.81
C VAL A 164 1.42 12.83 -6.23
N VAL A 165 1.88 12.03 -7.18
CA VAL A 165 1.57 12.23 -8.61
C VAL A 165 0.91 10.97 -9.13
N VAL A 166 -0.25 11.14 -9.74
CA VAL A 166 -1.08 10.06 -10.31
C VAL A 166 -1.18 10.26 -11.82
N ASP A 167 -1.07 9.19 -12.56
CA ASP A 167 -1.40 9.15 -13.97
C ASP A 167 -2.92 9.04 -14.15
N HIS A 168 -3.56 10.04 -14.73
CA HIS A 168 -5.01 10.05 -14.95
C HIS A 168 -5.48 9.00 -15.95
N ASP A 169 -4.62 8.61 -16.88
CA ASP A 169 -4.99 7.65 -17.93
C ASP A 169 -5.08 6.23 -17.39
N THR A 170 -4.26 5.91 -16.40
CA THR A 170 -4.19 4.56 -15.82
C THR A 170 -4.67 4.49 -14.36
N GLY A 171 -4.87 5.63 -13.70
CA GLY A 171 -5.18 5.72 -12.26
C GLY A 171 -4.02 5.29 -11.35
N ARG A 172 -2.80 5.15 -11.86
CA ARG A 172 -1.66 4.67 -11.09
C ARG A 172 -0.90 5.80 -10.39
N LEU A 173 -0.49 5.55 -9.18
CA LEU A 173 0.52 6.37 -8.50
C LEU A 173 1.87 6.17 -9.22
N VAL A 174 2.43 7.25 -9.75
CA VAL A 174 3.68 7.23 -10.50
C VAL A 174 4.85 7.79 -9.71
N TRP A 175 4.58 8.66 -8.72
CA TRP A 175 5.59 9.23 -7.86
C TRP A 175 4.99 9.71 -6.53
N ALA A 176 5.80 9.74 -5.48
CA ALA A 176 5.47 10.33 -4.20
C ALA A 176 6.73 10.77 -3.46
N ALA A 177 6.65 11.89 -2.73
CA ALA A 177 7.73 12.35 -1.85
C ALA A 177 7.20 13.12 -0.66
N PRO A 178 7.93 13.12 0.49
CA PRO A 178 7.63 13.96 1.62
C PRO A 178 7.77 15.44 1.27
N GLY A 179 6.79 16.24 1.69
CA GLY A 179 6.72 17.68 1.46
C GLY A 179 5.39 18.07 0.81
N ARG A 180 5.15 19.37 0.66
CA ARG A 180 4.02 19.96 -0.07
C ARG A 180 4.38 21.30 -0.70
N ASP A 181 5.66 21.60 -0.78
CA ASP A 181 6.18 22.85 -1.30
C ASP A 181 6.56 22.75 -2.78
N ARG A 182 6.80 23.90 -3.39
CA ARG A 182 7.30 24.01 -4.75
C ARG A 182 8.51 23.09 -5.01
N LYS A 183 9.46 23.05 -4.06
CA LYS A 183 10.66 22.21 -4.19
C LYS A 183 10.35 20.72 -4.29
N THR A 184 9.28 20.28 -3.64
CA THR A 184 8.84 18.89 -3.72
C THR A 184 8.32 18.57 -5.12
N VAL A 185 7.53 19.46 -5.73
CA VAL A 185 7.05 19.29 -7.11
C VAL A 185 8.21 19.37 -8.11
N GLU A 186 9.16 20.29 -7.91
CA GLU A 186 10.36 20.40 -8.75
C GLU A 186 11.17 19.09 -8.79
N LYS A 187 11.29 18.35 -7.68
CA LYS A 187 11.95 17.02 -7.67
C LYS A 187 11.26 16.02 -8.64
N PHE A 188 9.94 16.06 -8.70
CA PHE A 188 9.21 15.23 -9.66
C PHE A 188 9.50 15.68 -11.11
N LEU A 189 9.44 16.98 -11.38
CA LEU A 189 9.70 17.54 -12.71
C LEU A 189 11.16 17.32 -13.16
N ASP A 190 12.12 17.38 -12.24
CA ASP A 190 13.51 17.04 -12.51
C ASP A 190 13.69 15.55 -12.86
N LEU A 191 13.01 14.67 -12.12
CA LEU A 191 13.01 13.23 -12.41
C LEU A 191 12.33 12.93 -13.77
N LEU A 192 11.27 13.65 -14.10
CA LEU A 192 10.57 13.51 -15.38
C LEU A 192 11.47 13.94 -16.55
N GLY A 193 12.22 15.03 -16.36
CA GLY A 193 13.13 15.60 -17.34
C GLY A 193 12.44 16.44 -18.43
N ALA A 194 13.16 17.36 -19.03
CA ALA A 194 12.61 18.37 -19.95
C ALA A 194 11.78 17.76 -21.11
N LYS A 195 12.28 16.74 -21.77
CA LYS A 195 11.59 16.11 -22.91
C LYS A 195 10.23 15.52 -22.54
N ARG A 196 10.09 14.93 -21.35
CA ARG A 196 8.81 14.39 -20.90
C ARG A 196 7.90 15.47 -20.33
N CYS A 197 8.46 16.52 -19.73
CA CYS A 197 7.68 17.69 -19.33
C CYS A 197 6.97 18.35 -20.51
N GLU A 198 7.62 18.43 -21.68
CA GLU A 198 7.01 18.91 -22.93
C GLU A 198 5.87 18.04 -23.45
N GLN A 199 5.83 16.75 -23.07
CA GLN A 199 4.80 15.79 -23.47
C GLN A 199 3.57 15.81 -22.56
N ILE A 200 3.65 16.49 -21.42
CA ILE A 200 2.49 16.62 -20.52
C ILE A 200 1.46 17.54 -21.15
N GLU A 201 0.26 17.01 -21.34
CA GLU A 201 -0.87 17.68 -21.95
C GLU A 201 -1.80 18.33 -20.91
N LEU A 202 -1.89 17.72 -19.71
CA LEU A 202 -2.77 18.20 -18.64
C LEU A 202 -2.16 17.93 -17.25
N VAL A 203 -2.26 18.94 -16.39
CA VAL A 203 -1.95 18.81 -14.96
C VAL A 203 -3.13 19.27 -14.15
N SER A 204 -3.73 18.36 -13.37
CA SER A 204 -4.67 18.74 -12.31
C SER A 204 -3.94 18.90 -10.98
N CYS A 205 -4.20 19.96 -10.27
CA CYS A 205 -3.64 20.21 -8.94
C CYS A 205 -4.63 21.03 -8.11
N ASP A 206 -4.33 21.15 -6.80
CA ASP A 206 -5.03 22.10 -5.97
C ASP A 206 -4.77 23.57 -6.43
N MET A 207 -5.40 24.53 -5.78
CA MET A 207 -5.25 25.96 -6.11
C MET A 207 -3.93 26.57 -5.59
N ALA A 208 -2.99 25.77 -5.09
CA ALA A 208 -1.73 26.26 -4.55
C ALA A 208 -0.88 26.89 -5.68
N GLU A 209 -0.66 28.19 -5.62
CA GLU A 209 0.08 28.96 -6.62
C GLU A 209 1.52 28.47 -6.81
N SER A 210 2.12 27.95 -5.74
CA SER A 210 3.46 27.38 -5.77
C SER A 210 3.59 26.17 -6.70
N ILE A 211 2.58 25.29 -6.75
CA ILE A 211 2.53 24.13 -7.63
C ILE A 211 2.23 24.58 -9.06
N ALA A 212 1.23 25.46 -9.20
CA ALA A 212 0.82 26.00 -10.48
C ALA A 212 1.97 26.73 -11.21
N SER A 213 2.78 27.50 -10.49
CA SER A 213 3.96 28.19 -11.00
C SER A 213 5.04 27.21 -11.49
N ALA A 214 5.40 26.21 -10.68
CA ALA A 214 6.40 25.22 -11.05
C ALA A 214 6.01 24.44 -12.30
N VAL A 215 4.73 24.04 -12.40
CA VAL A 215 4.20 23.35 -13.59
C VAL A 215 4.20 24.28 -14.81
N GLY A 216 3.79 25.53 -14.65
CA GLY A 216 3.75 26.50 -15.76
C GLY A 216 5.12 26.80 -16.35
N GLU A 217 6.16 26.81 -15.53
CA GLU A 217 7.55 27.04 -15.98
C GLU A 217 8.17 25.83 -16.68
N ARG A 218 7.82 24.61 -16.25
CA ARG A 218 8.49 23.37 -16.68
C ARG A 218 7.70 22.55 -17.71
N CYS A 219 6.37 22.70 -17.75
CA CYS A 219 5.47 21.98 -18.65
C CYS A 219 4.73 22.97 -19.56
N PRO A 220 5.38 23.54 -20.59
CA PRO A 220 4.84 24.65 -21.36
C PRO A 220 3.58 24.30 -22.17
N ASN A 221 3.40 23.02 -22.50
CA ASN A 221 2.26 22.53 -23.28
C ASN A 221 1.09 22.06 -22.41
N ALA A 222 1.28 22.02 -21.09
CA ALA A 222 0.28 21.48 -20.18
C ALA A 222 -0.87 22.46 -19.93
N VAL A 223 -2.10 22.02 -20.14
CA VAL A 223 -3.30 22.70 -19.63
C VAL A 223 -3.38 22.43 -18.12
N ARG A 224 -3.43 23.52 -17.34
CA ARG A 224 -3.61 23.42 -15.88
C ARG A 224 -5.09 23.41 -15.54
N CYS A 225 -5.52 22.41 -14.82
CA CYS A 225 -6.86 22.25 -14.31
C CYS A 225 -6.86 22.29 -12.78
N VAL A 226 -7.84 22.96 -12.21
CA VAL A 226 -8.08 22.86 -10.75
C VAL A 226 -8.80 21.54 -10.48
N ASP A 227 -8.40 20.84 -9.42
CA ASP A 227 -9.08 19.62 -9.01
C ASP A 227 -10.54 19.95 -8.63
N PRO A 228 -11.53 19.31 -9.27
CA PRO A 228 -12.96 19.51 -8.99
C PRO A 228 -13.34 19.34 -7.53
N PHE A 229 -12.66 18.45 -6.81
CA PHE A 229 -12.90 18.23 -5.38
C PHE A 229 -12.64 19.49 -4.57
N HIS A 230 -11.53 20.19 -4.79
CA HIS A 230 -11.20 21.41 -4.11
C HIS A 230 -12.17 22.57 -4.44
N VAL A 231 -12.67 22.61 -5.69
CA VAL A 231 -13.70 23.59 -6.09
C VAL A 231 -15.02 23.34 -5.34
N ILE A 232 -15.45 22.08 -5.28
CA ILE A 232 -16.68 21.69 -4.55
C ILE A 232 -16.50 21.94 -3.05
N GLN A 233 -15.34 21.67 -2.48
CA GLN A 233 -15.06 21.91 -1.08
C GLN A 233 -15.16 23.40 -0.75
N LEU A 234 -14.57 24.29 -1.54
CA LEU A 234 -14.70 25.75 -1.36
C LEU A 234 -16.15 26.22 -1.39
N ALA A 235 -16.93 25.72 -2.35
CA ALA A 235 -18.35 26.06 -2.42
C ALA A 235 -19.11 25.57 -1.18
N THR A 236 -18.79 24.37 -0.70
CA THR A 236 -19.42 23.78 0.49
C THR A 236 -19.03 24.54 1.75
N ASP A 237 -17.77 24.94 1.90
CA ASP A 237 -17.26 25.70 3.03
C ASP A 237 -17.92 27.10 3.08
N ALA A 238 -18.07 27.77 1.92
CA ALA A 238 -18.77 29.05 1.82
C ALA A 238 -20.26 28.93 2.21
N LEU A 239 -20.93 27.88 1.75
CA LEU A 239 -22.31 27.59 2.16
C LEU A 239 -22.44 27.33 3.67
N ASP A 240 -21.49 26.62 4.24
CA ASP A 240 -21.48 26.32 5.69
C ASP A 240 -21.22 27.57 6.52
N GLU A 241 -20.39 28.49 6.03
CA GLU A 241 -20.17 29.80 6.65
C GLU A 241 -21.44 30.64 6.66
N ILE A 242 -22.12 30.76 5.51
CA ILE A 242 -23.42 31.49 5.41
C ILE A 242 -24.45 30.82 6.32
N ARG A 243 -24.53 29.50 6.32
CA ARG A 243 -25.42 28.76 7.22
C ARG A 243 -25.20 29.12 8.69
N ARG A 244 -23.93 29.13 9.13
CA ARG A 244 -23.54 29.48 10.51
C ARG A 244 -23.90 30.91 10.85
N GLU A 245 -23.70 31.86 9.93
CA GLU A 245 -24.09 33.24 10.13
C GLU A 245 -25.60 33.40 10.26
N VAL A 246 -26.39 32.78 9.41
CA VAL A 246 -27.85 32.81 9.47
C VAL A 246 -28.36 32.22 10.78
N TRP A 247 -27.73 31.13 11.25
CA TRP A 247 -28.10 30.55 12.56
C TRP A 247 -27.77 31.47 13.73
N LYS A 248 -26.66 32.21 13.71
CA LYS A 248 -26.31 33.20 14.74
C LYS A 248 -27.25 34.39 14.72
N ARG A 249 -27.81 34.78 13.57
CA ARG A 249 -28.75 35.89 13.41
C ARG A 249 -30.19 35.54 13.78
N LYS A 250 -30.57 34.26 13.89
CA LYS A 250 -31.89 33.87 14.35
C LYS A 250 -32.04 34.24 15.82
N PRO A 251 -33.04 35.09 16.18
CA PRO A 251 -33.33 35.38 17.58
C PRO A 251 -33.65 34.05 18.28
N ALA A 252 -33.16 33.92 19.51
CA ALA A 252 -33.46 32.76 20.34
C ALA A 252 -34.99 32.55 20.35
N ARG A 253 -35.44 31.37 19.94
CA ARG A 253 -36.85 31.01 20.01
C ARG A 253 -37.32 31.29 21.44
N PRO A 254 -38.38 32.08 21.66
CA PRO A 254 -38.91 32.27 23.01
C PRO A 254 -39.19 30.88 23.58
N ALA A 255 -38.71 30.65 24.79
CA ALA A 255 -38.94 29.43 25.51
C ALA A 255 -40.46 29.21 25.58
N THR A 256 -41.01 28.34 24.73
CA THR A 256 -42.40 27.92 24.87
C THR A 256 -42.49 27.29 26.24
N SER A 257 -43.15 27.97 27.17
CA SER A 257 -43.50 27.46 28.49
C SER A 257 -44.10 26.06 28.29
N ARG A 258 -43.40 25.05 28.74
CA ARG A 258 -43.98 23.70 28.86
C ARG A 258 -45.27 23.82 29.67
N PRO A 259 -46.43 23.36 29.19
CA PRO A 259 -47.61 23.35 30.02
C PRO A 259 -47.28 22.53 31.28
N ARG A 260 -47.53 23.13 32.43
CA ARG A 260 -47.43 22.50 33.74
C ARG A 260 -48.32 21.26 33.72
N ARG A 261 -47.72 20.11 33.79
CA ARG A 261 -48.41 18.84 33.99
C ARG A 261 -49.07 18.92 35.38
N THR A 262 -50.35 19.21 35.43
CA THR A 262 -51.16 19.07 36.64
C THR A 262 -51.18 17.60 37.04
N SER A 263 -50.56 17.34 38.19
CA SER A 263 -50.66 16.07 38.88
C SER A 263 -52.08 15.86 39.36
N ARG A 264 -52.73 14.79 38.99
CA ARG A 264 -53.59 13.97 39.83
C ARG A 264 -54.34 12.95 38.99
N ALA A 265 -54.01 11.69 39.16
CA ALA A 265 -54.98 10.61 39.06
C ALA A 265 -54.71 9.61 40.19
N PRO A 266 -55.74 9.09 40.84
CA PRO A 266 -55.61 8.38 42.11
C PRO A 266 -55.26 6.91 41.90
N SER A 267 -54.64 6.38 42.94
CA SER A 267 -54.35 4.98 43.16
C SER A 267 -55.56 4.09 43.10
N SER A 268 -55.58 3.09 42.23
CA SER A 268 -56.38 1.89 42.41
C SER A 268 -55.48 0.67 42.62
N ARG A 269 -55.47 0.22 43.86
CA ARG A 269 -54.97 -1.11 44.22
C ARG A 269 -55.87 -2.17 43.57
N CYS A 270 -55.27 -3.13 42.92
CA CYS A 270 -55.93 -4.43 42.72
C CYS A 270 -54.83 -5.49 42.74
N GLY A 271 -54.85 -6.25 43.63
CA GLY A 271 -55.03 -7.56 44.16
C GLY A 271 -54.18 -8.60 43.49
N ARG A 272 -53.27 -9.18 44.31
CA ARG A 272 -52.58 -10.44 44.03
C ARG A 272 -53.63 -11.56 43.88
N THR A 273 -53.43 -12.43 42.92
CA THR A 273 -53.74 -13.87 43.08
C THR A 273 -52.59 -14.67 42.50
N ARG A 274 -51.98 -15.44 43.40
CA ARG A 274 -51.16 -16.62 43.11
C ARG A 274 -52.08 -17.75 42.73
N THR A 275 -51.72 -18.54 41.77
CA THR A 275 -51.92 -20.03 41.73
C THR A 275 -51.09 -20.61 40.61
N THR A 276 -50.32 -21.48 41.00
CA THR A 276 -49.71 -22.82 40.92
C THR A 276 -48.81 -23.02 39.75
#